data_48570a40133216eaa448934e2a44dfb2
#
_entry.id   48570a40133216eaa448934e2a44dfb2
#
_cell.length_a   1.000
_cell.length_b   1.000
_cell.length_c   1.000
_cell.angle_alpha   90.00
_cell.angle_beta   90.00
_cell.angle_gamma   90.00
#
_symmetry.space_group_name_H-M   'P 1'
#
loop_
_entity.id
_entity.type
_entity.pdbx_description
1 polymer ?
#
loop_
_entity_poly.entity_id
_entity_poly.type
_entity_poly.pdbx_seq_one_letter_code
_entity_poly.pdbx_strand_id
1 'polypeptide(L)'
;MFRTKKAIQDADLDFLYRCDNEDLKLLSDFILIGNKPTWFEKYIHREGNVRWSQKLTDKEIYKKNYPNNMKELVPELIKQLQLYGGNSVLNLFRDKGVKYREILIKVAKAQKVNFNSSQPTNLIELFLLQKILRTAIEKMNPEDVLHYTNNISQKVLLNNMGILNAGNPLFLKLTVIAVQQLAERQGLKIAGGFIAKFVGSKWYTTLTGPVGWSISIAWSLFDMLGPAYRVMFPATVTIAYMRIKADQSDETLNSLLS
;
A
#
# COMPACT_ATOMS: atom_id res chain seq x y z
N MET A 1 23.69 24.35 5.66
CA MET A 1 23.61 23.37 6.77
C MET A 1 22.20 22.75 6.72
N PHE A 2 22.04 21.55 6.13
CA PHE A 2 20.71 20.92 5.98
C PHE A 2 20.36 20.25 7.32
N ARG A 3 19.36 20.80 8.03
CA ARG A 3 18.79 20.17 9.22
C ARG A 3 18.27 18.78 8.87
N THR A 4 18.76 17.74 9.53
CA THR A 4 18.22 16.39 9.42
C THR A 4 16.81 16.38 10.03
N LYS A 5 15.80 16.25 9.18
CA LYS A 5 14.40 16.11 9.64
C LYS A 5 14.29 14.88 10.55
N LYS A 6 13.69 15.04 11.73
CA LYS A 6 13.49 13.94 12.69
C LYS A 6 12.17 13.21 12.40
N ALA A 7 12.17 11.90 12.63
CA ALA A 7 10.92 11.13 12.67
C ALA A 7 10.01 11.63 13.80
N ILE A 8 8.70 11.55 13.59
CA ILE A 8 7.71 11.84 14.62
C ILE A 8 7.23 10.48 15.17
N GLN A 9 7.11 10.35 16.49
CA GLN A 9 6.48 9.18 17.08
C GLN A 9 5.03 9.07 16.59
N ASP A 10 4.63 7.87 16.16
CA ASP A 10 3.38 7.64 15.45
C ASP A 10 2.75 6.31 15.88
N ALA A 11 1.87 6.38 16.87
CA ALA A 11 1.21 5.21 17.44
C ALA A 11 0.39 4.43 16.39
N ASP A 12 -0.08 5.09 15.33
CA ASP A 12 -0.78 4.43 14.23
C ASP A 12 0.11 3.45 13.46
N LEU A 13 1.44 3.54 13.60
CA LEU A 13 2.41 2.67 12.92
C LEU A 13 3.15 1.70 13.85
N ASP A 14 2.87 1.70 15.15
CA ASP A 14 3.56 0.81 16.11
C ASP A 14 3.30 -0.68 15.81
N PHE A 15 2.19 -1.04 15.20
CA PHE A 15 1.90 -2.42 14.81
C PHE A 15 2.88 -2.99 13.78
N LEU A 16 3.59 -2.14 13.01
CA LEU A 16 4.57 -2.57 12.01
C LEU A 16 5.68 -3.43 12.62
N TYR A 17 6.02 -3.22 13.90
CA TYR A 17 7.01 -4.06 14.60
C TYR A 17 6.59 -5.52 14.77
N ARG A 18 5.28 -5.81 14.62
CA ARG A 18 4.72 -7.18 14.70
C ARG A 18 4.52 -7.81 13.33
N CYS A 19 4.65 -7.04 12.26
CA CYS A 19 4.43 -7.53 10.90
C CYS A 19 5.54 -8.46 10.42
N ASP A 20 5.21 -9.28 9.41
CA ASP A 20 6.13 -10.22 8.79
C ASP A 20 7.22 -9.52 8.01
N ASN A 21 8.35 -10.20 7.87
CA ASN A 21 9.50 -9.68 7.14
C ASN A 21 9.19 -9.40 5.65
N GLU A 22 8.37 -10.25 5.03
CA GLU A 22 7.95 -10.12 3.63
C GLU A 22 7.07 -8.87 3.40
N ASP A 23 6.11 -8.62 4.31
CA ASP A 23 5.25 -7.43 4.27
C ASP A 23 6.04 -6.14 4.44
N LEU A 24 6.96 -6.13 5.41
CA LEU A 24 7.84 -4.98 5.66
C LEU A 24 8.79 -4.73 4.48
N LYS A 25 9.28 -5.81 3.84
CA LYS A 25 10.09 -5.69 2.62
C LYS A 25 9.29 -5.05 1.50
N LEU A 26 8.04 -5.50 1.28
CA LEU A 26 7.17 -4.93 0.26
C LEU A 26 6.89 -3.44 0.52
N LEU A 27 6.59 -3.07 1.77
CA LEU A 27 6.43 -1.67 2.16
C LEU A 27 7.70 -0.85 1.87
N SER A 28 8.88 -1.39 2.21
CA SER A 28 10.16 -0.78 1.89
C SER A 28 10.34 -0.57 0.40
N ASP A 29 10.05 -1.59 -0.39
CA ASP A 29 10.19 -1.55 -1.85
C ASP A 29 9.28 -0.48 -2.46
N PHE A 30 8.05 -0.32 -2.01
CA PHE A 30 7.17 0.77 -2.44
C PHE A 30 7.73 2.15 -2.06
N ILE A 31 8.25 2.31 -0.85
CA ILE A 31 8.86 3.56 -0.40
C ILE A 31 10.08 3.92 -1.25
N LEU A 32 10.88 2.93 -1.65
CA LEU A 32 12.12 3.13 -2.41
C LEU A 32 11.91 3.31 -3.91
N ILE A 33 11.03 2.51 -4.51
CA ILE A 33 10.82 2.50 -5.97
C ILE A 33 9.94 3.65 -6.46
N GLY A 34 9.00 4.09 -5.65
CA GLY A 34 8.22 5.29 -5.94
C GLY A 34 9.08 6.54 -6.20
N ASN A 35 10.37 6.43 -5.86
CA ASN A 35 11.39 7.45 -6.09
C ASN A 35 12.12 7.36 -7.41
N LYS A 36 11.90 6.34 -8.24
CA LYS A 36 12.51 6.34 -9.57
C LYS A 36 11.87 7.47 -10.38
N PRO A 37 12.64 8.47 -10.80
CA PRO A 37 12.09 9.55 -11.61
C PRO A 37 11.54 8.95 -12.91
N THR A 38 10.33 9.33 -13.28
CA THR A 38 9.86 9.13 -14.66
C THR A 38 10.79 9.88 -15.61
N TRP A 39 10.79 9.50 -16.90
CA TRP A 39 11.55 10.23 -17.93
C TRP A 39 11.28 11.74 -17.88
N PHE A 40 10.04 12.15 -17.54
CA PHE A 40 9.61 13.55 -17.44
C PHE A 40 10.18 14.26 -16.19
N GLU A 41 10.22 13.58 -15.05
CA GLU A 41 10.81 14.12 -13.81
C GLU A 41 12.34 14.24 -13.90
N LYS A 42 12.99 13.34 -14.65
CA LYS A 42 14.40 13.41 -14.95
C LYS A 42 14.76 14.67 -15.74
N TYR A 43 13.79 15.22 -16.49
CA TYR A 43 13.96 16.41 -17.31
C TYR A 43 13.67 17.73 -16.56
N ILE A 44 12.69 17.72 -15.64
CA ILE A 44 12.19 18.92 -14.94
C ILE A 44 12.83 19.13 -13.57
N HIS A 45 13.10 18.05 -12.83
CA HIS A 45 13.60 18.13 -11.45
C HIS A 45 15.02 17.54 -11.32
N ARG A 46 15.97 18.39 -11.61
CA ARG A 46 17.40 18.04 -11.62
C ARG A 46 17.98 17.52 -10.29
N GLU A 47 17.36 17.71 -9.12
CA GLU A 47 18.03 17.41 -7.84
C GLU A 47 17.19 17.00 -6.61
N GLY A 48 15.84 17.02 -6.64
CA GLY A 48 15.06 16.96 -5.40
C GLY A 48 14.75 15.55 -4.86
N ASN A 49 14.22 14.65 -5.67
CA ASN A 49 13.58 13.42 -5.21
C ASN A 49 14.48 12.17 -5.21
N VAL A 50 15.49 12.11 -6.04
CA VAL A 50 16.48 11.01 -6.08
C VAL A 50 17.33 10.95 -4.80
N ARG A 51 17.47 12.07 -4.11
CA ARG A 51 18.30 12.18 -2.91
C ARG A 51 17.79 11.43 -1.68
N TRP A 52 16.50 11.15 -1.55
CA TRP A 52 15.95 10.57 -0.31
C TRP A 52 16.00 9.04 -0.30
N SER A 53 15.70 8.38 -1.41
CA SER A 53 15.81 6.92 -1.50
C SER A 53 17.26 6.46 -1.48
N GLN A 54 18.14 7.14 -2.19
CA GLN A 54 19.57 6.88 -2.14
C GLN A 54 20.12 6.99 -0.72
N LYS A 55 19.64 7.99 0.06
CA LYS A 55 20.06 8.12 1.46
C LYS A 55 19.64 6.99 2.38
N LEU A 56 18.52 6.30 2.09
CA LEU A 56 18.12 5.13 2.89
C LEU A 56 18.96 3.91 2.51
N THR A 57 19.08 3.62 1.23
CA THR A 57 19.86 2.49 0.73
C THR A 57 21.35 2.58 1.01
N ASP A 58 21.89 3.81 1.13
CA ASP A 58 23.29 4.04 1.48
C ASP A 58 23.61 3.82 2.96
N LYS A 59 22.58 3.79 3.82
CA LYS A 59 22.77 3.58 5.26
C LYS A 59 23.23 2.16 5.55
N GLU A 60 24.21 2.05 6.45
CA GLU A 60 24.74 0.75 6.92
C GLU A 60 23.63 -0.14 7.52
N ILE A 61 22.69 0.45 8.28
CA ILE A 61 21.55 -0.28 8.83
C ILE A 61 20.70 -0.90 7.74
N TYR A 62 20.50 -0.23 6.60
CA TYR A 62 19.74 -0.76 5.47
C TYR A 62 20.49 -1.91 4.80
N LYS A 63 21.74 -1.71 4.45
CA LYS A 63 22.60 -2.71 3.78
C LYS A 63 22.72 -4.00 4.61
N LYS A 64 22.81 -3.86 5.94
CA LYS A 64 22.93 -4.99 6.87
C LYS A 64 21.63 -5.79 6.99
N ASN A 65 20.47 -5.14 6.96
CA ASN A 65 19.21 -5.73 7.37
C ASN A 65 18.27 -6.07 6.19
N TYR A 66 18.35 -5.36 5.06
CA TYR A 66 17.57 -5.68 3.87
C TYR A 66 18.19 -6.87 3.12
N PRO A 67 17.40 -7.85 2.67
CA PRO A 67 15.94 -7.99 2.82
C PRO A 67 15.50 -8.88 4.00
N ASN A 68 16.41 -9.36 4.85
CA ASN A 68 16.18 -10.50 5.74
C ASN A 68 15.76 -10.11 7.16
N ASN A 69 16.11 -8.90 7.63
CA ASN A 69 15.83 -8.40 8.98
C ASN A 69 15.07 -7.08 8.94
N MET A 70 13.91 -7.06 8.27
CA MET A 70 13.17 -5.82 8.00
C MET A 70 12.62 -5.15 9.26
N LYS A 71 12.43 -5.86 10.36
CA LYS A 71 11.99 -5.29 11.64
C LYS A 71 12.94 -4.21 12.17
N GLU A 72 14.25 -4.39 11.97
CA GLU A 72 15.28 -3.40 12.33
C GLU A 72 15.19 -2.12 11.49
N LEU A 73 14.53 -2.19 10.34
CA LEU A 73 14.34 -1.06 9.44
C LEU A 73 13.04 -0.28 9.69
N VAL A 74 12.13 -0.78 10.53
CA VAL A 74 10.83 -0.13 10.79
C VAL A 74 10.96 1.35 11.15
N PRO A 75 11.86 1.78 12.04
CA PRO A 75 12.03 3.21 12.36
C PRO A 75 12.40 4.05 11.15
N GLU A 76 13.24 3.52 10.26
CA GLU A 76 13.65 4.23 9.05
C GLU A 76 12.53 4.26 8.00
N LEU A 77 11.74 3.18 7.87
CA LEU A 77 10.58 3.13 6.98
C LEU A 77 9.52 4.15 7.40
N ILE A 78 9.20 4.20 8.69
CA ILE A 78 8.28 5.21 9.27
C ILE A 78 8.79 6.62 8.95
N LYS A 79 10.07 6.88 9.21
CA LYS A 79 10.69 8.18 8.93
C LYS A 79 10.57 8.57 7.47
N GLN A 80 10.87 7.65 6.55
CA GLN A 80 10.79 7.92 5.11
C GLN A 80 9.35 8.23 4.69
N LEU A 81 8.38 7.42 5.14
CA LEU A 81 6.97 7.63 4.84
C LEU A 81 6.50 9.02 5.32
N GLN A 82 6.84 9.41 6.55
CA GLN A 82 6.51 10.71 7.12
C GLN A 82 7.10 11.88 6.32
N LEU A 83 8.32 11.71 5.82
CA LEU A 83 9.00 12.71 4.99
C LEU A 83 8.29 12.89 3.63
N TYR A 84 7.84 11.79 3.01
CA TYR A 84 7.04 11.86 1.78
C TYR A 84 5.73 12.60 1.99
N GLY A 85 5.02 12.29 3.06
CA GLY A 85 3.78 12.97 3.41
C GLY A 85 3.95 14.48 3.61
N GLY A 86 5.14 14.91 4.04
CA GLY A 86 5.51 16.30 4.25
C GLY A 86 5.93 17.07 3.00
N ASN A 87 6.17 16.40 1.87
CA ASN A 87 6.70 17.02 0.63
C ASN A 87 5.65 17.63 -0.31
N SER A 88 4.41 17.88 0.14
CA SER A 88 3.51 18.73 -0.65
C SER A 88 4.02 20.18 -0.61
N VAL A 89 3.79 20.92 -1.73
CA VAL A 89 4.28 22.31 -1.93
C VAL A 89 3.99 23.23 -0.74
N LEU A 90 2.89 22.96 0.00
CA LEU A 90 2.51 23.71 1.21
C LEU A 90 3.33 23.37 2.47
N ASN A 91 4.13 22.29 2.45
CA ASN A 91 4.91 21.83 3.60
C ASN A 91 6.42 22.00 3.44
N LEU A 92 6.88 22.72 2.42
CA LEU A 92 8.31 23.06 2.21
C LEU A 92 8.93 23.75 3.44
N PHE A 93 8.11 24.40 4.26
CA PHE A 93 8.54 25.13 5.48
C PHE A 93 8.43 24.31 6.78
N ARG A 94 7.93 23.06 6.74
CA ARG A 94 7.89 22.22 7.92
C ARG A 94 9.19 21.42 8.06
N ASP A 95 9.92 21.67 9.12
CA ASP A 95 11.16 20.93 9.49
C ASP A 95 10.90 19.49 9.97
N LYS A 96 9.64 19.06 10.05
CA LYS A 96 9.23 17.75 10.56
C LYS A 96 8.41 17.00 9.52
N GLY A 97 8.50 15.67 9.50
CA GLY A 97 7.56 14.81 8.78
C GLY A 97 6.11 15.02 9.24
N VAL A 98 5.17 14.35 8.61
CA VAL A 98 3.74 14.34 8.99
C VAL A 98 3.36 12.98 9.54
N LYS A 99 2.40 12.92 10.46
CA LYS A 99 1.87 11.64 10.96
C LYS A 99 1.21 10.84 9.84
N TYR A 100 1.24 9.52 9.96
CA TYR A 100 0.62 8.59 9.01
C TYR A 100 -0.85 8.92 8.77
N ARG A 101 -1.59 9.25 9.81
CA ARG A 101 -2.98 9.67 9.69
C ARG A 101 -3.19 10.84 8.70
N GLU A 102 -2.28 11.82 8.67
CA GLU A 102 -2.37 12.93 7.72
C GLU A 102 -2.13 12.44 6.27
N ILE A 103 -1.22 11.47 6.10
CA ILE A 103 -0.95 10.83 4.80
C ILE A 103 -2.19 10.07 4.35
N LEU A 104 -2.75 9.23 5.20
CA LEU A 104 -3.95 8.44 4.94
C LEU A 104 -5.13 9.34 4.53
N ILE A 105 -5.39 10.42 5.27
CA ILE A 105 -6.46 11.37 4.95
C ILE A 105 -6.25 12.01 3.57
N LYS A 106 -5.01 12.39 3.23
CA LYS A 106 -4.70 12.93 1.90
C LYS A 106 -4.98 11.92 0.79
N VAL A 107 -4.53 10.68 0.99
CA VAL A 107 -4.75 9.58 0.04
C VAL A 107 -6.24 9.26 -0.10
N ALA A 108 -6.97 9.13 1.00
CA ALA A 108 -8.40 8.84 1.01
C ALA A 108 -9.21 9.95 0.31
N LYS A 109 -8.90 11.23 0.56
CA LYS A 109 -9.53 12.36 -0.14
C LYS A 109 -9.25 12.33 -1.64
N ALA A 110 -8.01 12.06 -2.05
CA ALA A 110 -7.63 11.95 -3.45
C ALA A 110 -8.40 10.81 -4.18
N GLN A 111 -8.70 9.71 -3.44
CA GLN A 111 -9.53 8.60 -3.92
C GLN A 111 -11.05 8.85 -3.81
N LYS A 112 -11.46 10.04 -3.38
CA LYS A 112 -12.88 10.37 -3.18
C LYS A 112 -13.58 9.36 -2.25
N VAL A 113 -12.88 8.91 -1.20
CA VAL A 113 -13.44 8.08 -0.15
C VAL A 113 -14.37 8.94 0.69
N ASN A 114 -15.56 8.42 0.98
CA ASN A 114 -16.49 9.07 1.91
C ASN A 114 -16.15 8.64 3.34
N PHE A 115 -15.64 9.56 4.15
CA PHE A 115 -15.29 9.32 5.56
C PHE A 115 -15.37 10.62 6.37
N ASN A 116 -15.50 10.47 7.70
CA ASN A 116 -15.33 11.57 8.63
C ASN A 116 -13.88 11.56 9.15
N SER A 117 -13.22 12.71 9.09
CA SER A 117 -11.82 12.83 9.53
C SER A 117 -11.61 12.64 11.04
N SER A 118 -12.66 12.58 11.85
CA SER A 118 -12.61 12.22 13.27
C SER A 118 -12.63 10.71 13.52
N GLN A 119 -12.96 9.89 12.51
CA GLN A 119 -12.99 8.43 12.64
C GLN A 119 -11.59 7.86 12.95
N PRO A 120 -11.48 6.70 13.62
CA PRO A 120 -10.22 6.01 13.86
C PRO A 120 -9.46 5.72 12.57
N THR A 121 -8.14 5.68 12.65
CA THR A 121 -7.24 5.45 11.50
C THR A 121 -7.56 4.15 10.76
N ASN A 122 -7.74 3.05 11.50
CA ASN A 122 -8.09 1.74 10.93
C ASN A 122 -9.42 1.74 10.16
N LEU A 123 -10.39 2.55 10.58
CA LEU A 123 -11.67 2.65 9.88
C LEU A 123 -11.54 3.44 8.56
N ILE A 124 -10.71 4.48 8.53
CA ILE A 124 -10.41 5.22 7.29
C ILE A 124 -9.63 4.33 6.32
N GLU A 125 -8.69 3.51 6.82
CA GLU A 125 -7.98 2.50 6.03
C GLU A 125 -8.95 1.49 5.41
N LEU A 126 -9.89 0.98 6.20
CA LEU A 126 -10.92 0.05 5.72
C LEU A 126 -11.74 0.67 4.59
N PHE A 127 -12.21 1.90 4.74
CA PHE A 127 -12.98 2.59 3.70
C PHE A 127 -12.16 2.84 2.43
N LEU A 128 -10.87 3.13 2.57
CA LEU A 128 -9.96 3.26 1.44
C LEU A 128 -9.86 1.94 0.66
N LEU A 129 -9.62 0.82 1.35
CA LEU A 129 -9.56 -0.50 0.73
C LEU A 129 -10.89 -0.90 0.08
N GLN A 130 -12.00 -0.69 0.77
CA GLN A 130 -13.35 -0.92 0.23
C GLN A 130 -13.58 -0.13 -1.07
N LYS A 131 -13.20 1.15 -1.08
CA LYS A 131 -13.33 2.00 -2.27
C LYS A 131 -12.50 1.48 -3.45
N ILE A 132 -11.26 1.07 -3.19
CA ILE A 132 -10.36 0.52 -4.20
C ILE A 132 -10.94 -0.78 -4.78
N LEU A 133 -11.31 -1.73 -3.91
CA LEU A 133 -11.85 -3.01 -4.33
C LEU A 133 -13.19 -2.85 -5.06
N ARG A 134 -14.08 -2.01 -4.55
CA ARG A 134 -15.35 -1.72 -5.20
C ARG A 134 -15.14 -1.17 -6.60
N THR A 135 -14.25 -0.19 -6.76
CA THR A 135 -13.94 0.40 -8.06
C THR A 135 -13.31 -0.63 -9.02
N ALA A 136 -12.49 -1.55 -8.49
CA ALA A 136 -11.94 -2.64 -9.27
C ALA A 136 -13.04 -3.61 -9.74
N ILE A 137 -13.88 -4.07 -8.81
CA ILE A 137 -14.99 -5.00 -9.08
C ILE A 137 -15.98 -4.41 -10.10
N GLU A 138 -16.35 -3.13 -9.98
CA GLU A 138 -17.27 -2.44 -10.91
C GLU A 138 -16.78 -2.45 -12.37
N LYS A 139 -15.47 -2.52 -12.56
CA LYS A 139 -14.85 -2.48 -13.90
C LYS A 139 -14.39 -3.82 -14.43
N MET A 140 -14.47 -4.86 -13.63
CA MET A 140 -14.15 -6.22 -14.06
C MET A 140 -15.25 -6.80 -14.91
N ASN A 141 -14.86 -7.73 -15.80
CA ASN A 141 -15.83 -8.60 -16.46
C ASN A 141 -16.57 -9.45 -15.41
N PRO A 142 -17.90 -9.59 -15.45
CA PRO A 142 -18.67 -10.40 -14.51
C PRO A 142 -18.18 -11.85 -14.37
N GLU A 143 -17.70 -12.47 -15.44
CA GLU A 143 -17.14 -13.83 -15.42
C GLU A 143 -15.86 -13.91 -14.59
N ASP A 144 -14.98 -12.90 -14.72
CA ASP A 144 -13.75 -12.80 -13.93
C ASP A 144 -14.07 -12.60 -12.45
N VAL A 145 -15.09 -11.78 -12.13
CA VAL A 145 -15.53 -11.59 -10.74
C VAL A 145 -15.95 -12.92 -10.12
N LEU A 146 -16.76 -13.71 -10.80
CA LEU A 146 -17.19 -15.03 -10.33
C LEU A 146 -15.97 -15.92 -10.02
N HIS A 147 -14.99 -15.93 -10.92
CA HIS A 147 -13.79 -16.70 -10.75
C HIS A 147 -12.97 -16.28 -9.51
N TYR A 148 -12.75 -14.97 -9.30
CA TYR A 148 -11.96 -14.47 -8.17
C TYR A 148 -12.66 -14.53 -6.82
N THR A 149 -13.96 -14.68 -6.80
CA THR A 149 -14.80 -14.57 -5.60
C THR A 149 -15.49 -15.87 -5.21
N ASN A 150 -15.07 -17.02 -5.76
CA ASN A 150 -15.69 -18.31 -5.54
C ASN A 150 -17.21 -18.29 -5.92
N ASN A 151 -17.51 -17.84 -7.14
CA ASN A 151 -18.85 -17.77 -7.71
C ASN A 151 -19.80 -16.74 -7.05
N ILE A 152 -19.27 -15.74 -6.36
CA ILE A 152 -20.10 -14.62 -5.90
C ILE A 152 -20.23 -13.60 -7.04
N SER A 153 -21.47 -13.29 -7.43
CA SER A 153 -21.69 -12.36 -8.54
C SER A 153 -21.28 -10.92 -8.19
N GLN A 154 -20.87 -10.16 -9.21
CA GLN A 154 -20.51 -8.75 -9.10
C GLN A 154 -21.62 -7.94 -8.38
N LYS A 155 -22.88 -8.17 -8.73
CA LYS A 155 -24.04 -7.50 -8.13
C LYS A 155 -24.14 -7.77 -6.61
N VAL A 156 -23.90 -9.01 -6.19
CA VAL A 156 -23.94 -9.39 -4.78
C VAL A 156 -22.82 -8.70 -4.01
N LEU A 157 -21.59 -8.69 -4.55
CA LEU A 157 -20.45 -8.03 -3.92
C LEU A 157 -20.66 -6.51 -3.77
N LEU A 158 -21.17 -5.86 -4.80
CA LEU A 158 -21.38 -4.42 -4.80
C LEU A 158 -22.54 -3.97 -3.89
N ASN A 159 -23.54 -4.83 -3.70
CA ASN A 159 -24.70 -4.55 -2.86
C ASN A 159 -24.53 -4.99 -1.39
N ASN A 160 -23.55 -5.85 -1.11
CA ASN A 160 -23.34 -6.37 0.24
C ASN A 160 -21.98 -5.92 0.80
N MET A 161 -21.97 -4.75 1.43
CA MET A 161 -20.75 -4.20 2.05
C MET A 161 -20.19 -5.08 3.17
N GLY A 162 -21.00 -5.99 3.75
CA GLY A 162 -20.52 -6.94 4.76
C GLY A 162 -19.49 -7.94 4.22
N ILE A 163 -19.53 -8.24 2.91
CA ILE A 163 -18.52 -9.09 2.26
C ILE A 163 -17.18 -8.36 2.14
N LEU A 164 -17.21 -7.04 1.92
CA LEU A 164 -16.02 -6.21 1.82
C LEU A 164 -15.67 -5.59 3.19
N ASN A 165 -15.54 -6.43 4.22
CA ASN A 165 -15.22 -6.01 5.58
C ASN A 165 -13.99 -6.77 6.11
N ALA A 166 -13.23 -6.15 7.02
CA ALA A 166 -11.96 -6.64 7.54
C ALA A 166 -12.02 -8.07 8.12
N GLY A 167 -13.16 -8.47 8.71
CA GLY A 167 -13.36 -9.83 9.23
C GLY A 167 -13.67 -10.90 8.17
N ASN A 168 -13.79 -10.53 6.88
CA ASN A 168 -14.14 -11.49 5.82
C ASN A 168 -12.87 -11.97 5.11
N PRO A 169 -12.62 -13.31 5.05
CA PRO A 169 -11.47 -13.88 4.35
C PRO A 169 -11.36 -13.45 2.88
N LEU A 170 -12.48 -13.34 2.18
CA LEU A 170 -12.50 -12.88 0.79
C LEU A 170 -12.00 -11.44 0.66
N PHE A 171 -12.33 -10.57 1.62
CA PHE A 171 -11.85 -9.18 1.61
C PHE A 171 -10.32 -9.12 1.72
N LEU A 172 -9.72 -9.90 2.63
CA LEU A 172 -8.28 -9.98 2.75
C LEU A 172 -7.64 -10.50 1.46
N LYS A 173 -8.20 -11.58 0.88
CA LYS A 173 -7.74 -12.16 -0.39
C LYS A 173 -7.75 -11.13 -1.52
N LEU A 174 -8.86 -10.42 -1.71
CA LEU A 174 -8.95 -9.38 -2.74
C LEU A 174 -7.98 -8.20 -2.47
N THR A 175 -7.75 -7.88 -1.20
CA THR A 175 -6.78 -6.84 -0.81
C THR A 175 -5.34 -7.26 -1.14
N VAL A 176 -4.96 -8.52 -0.89
CA VAL A 176 -3.64 -9.08 -1.29
C VAL A 176 -3.45 -8.97 -2.80
N ILE A 177 -4.48 -9.35 -3.58
CA ILE A 177 -4.46 -9.22 -5.04
C ILE A 177 -4.24 -7.74 -5.45
N ALA A 178 -4.94 -6.82 -4.80
CA ALA A 178 -4.79 -5.39 -5.07
C ALA A 178 -3.37 -4.88 -4.80
N VAL A 179 -2.79 -5.26 -3.66
CA VAL A 179 -1.40 -4.89 -3.28
C VAL A 179 -0.40 -5.47 -4.28
N GLN A 180 -0.60 -6.71 -4.70
CA GLN A 180 0.24 -7.34 -5.73
C GLN A 180 0.20 -6.58 -7.05
N GLN A 181 -0.98 -6.27 -7.55
CA GLN A 181 -1.14 -5.52 -8.79
C GLN A 181 -0.47 -4.14 -8.74
N LEU A 182 -0.54 -3.48 -7.56
CA LEU A 182 0.19 -2.23 -7.34
C LEU A 182 1.70 -2.43 -7.45
N ALA A 183 2.24 -3.52 -6.90
CA ALA A 183 3.66 -3.83 -6.95
C ALA A 183 4.14 -4.17 -8.36
N GLU A 184 3.43 -5.03 -9.07
CA GLU A 184 3.75 -5.41 -10.45
C GLU A 184 3.78 -4.18 -11.38
N ARG A 185 2.81 -3.27 -11.22
CA ARG A 185 2.78 -2.03 -11.98
C ARG A 185 4.00 -1.14 -11.73
N GLN A 186 4.56 -1.19 -10.55
CA GLN A 186 5.81 -0.48 -10.23
C GLN A 186 7.07 -1.24 -10.63
N GLY A 187 6.93 -2.40 -11.27
CA GLY A 187 8.04 -3.26 -11.66
C GLY A 187 8.71 -3.95 -10.47
N LEU A 188 8.00 -4.05 -9.33
CA LEU A 188 8.42 -4.82 -8.18
C LEU A 188 8.20 -6.30 -8.44
N LYS A 189 9.23 -7.11 -8.23
CA LYS A 189 9.08 -8.56 -8.20
C LYS A 189 8.67 -8.97 -6.79
N ILE A 190 7.39 -9.27 -6.61
CA ILE A 190 6.93 -9.89 -5.36
C ILE A 190 7.42 -11.34 -5.38
N ALA A 191 8.06 -11.77 -4.28
CA ALA A 191 8.43 -13.17 -4.13
C ALA A 191 7.16 -14.03 -4.20
N GLY A 192 7.17 -15.09 -5.02
CA GLY A 192 6.00 -15.97 -5.20
C GLY A 192 5.44 -16.54 -3.90
N GLY A 193 6.25 -16.59 -2.83
CA GLY A 193 5.82 -16.99 -1.49
C GLY A 193 4.82 -16.06 -0.82
N PHE A 194 4.86 -14.75 -1.12
CA PHE A 194 3.90 -13.79 -0.57
C PHE A 194 2.46 -14.12 -0.99
N ILE A 195 2.28 -14.45 -2.26
CA ILE A 195 0.96 -14.72 -2.84
C ILE A 195 0.54 -16.15 -2.62
N ALA A 196 1.46 -17.11 -2.76
CA ALA A 196 1.17 -18.52 -2.59
C ALA A 196 0.61 -18.83 -1.20
N LYS A 197 1.05 -18.11 -0.17
CA LYS A 197 0.51 -18.22 1.19
C LYS A 197 -0.97 -17.81 1.29
N PHE A 198 -1.44 -16.85 0.48
CA PHE A 198 -2.78 -16.27 0.63
C PHE A 198 -3.77 -16.67 -0.45
N VAL A 199 -3.28 -17.09 -1.62
CA VAL A 199 -4.14 -17.24 -2.80
C VAL A 199 -4.08 -18.66 -3.39
N GLY A 200 -3.12 -19.48 -2.92
CA GLY A 200 -2.89 -20.83 -3.48
C GLY A 200 -2.21 -20.80 -4.85
N SER A 201 -1.52 -21.90 -5.21
CA SER A 201 -0.71 -21.99 -6.43
C SER A 201 -1.51 -21.87 -7.75
N LYS A 202 -2.79 -22.24 -7.73
CA LYS A 202 -3.68 -22.16 -8.91
C LYS A 202 -4.06 -20.73 -9.31
N TRP A 203 -3.98 -19.78 -8.39
CA TRP A 203 -4.37 -18.39 -8.61
C TRP A 203 -3.25 -17.52 -9.19
N TYR A 204 -2.01 -17.96 -9.05
CA TYR A 204 -0.85 -17.21 -9.53
C TYR A 204 -0.89 -16.98 -11.05
N THR A 205 -1.33 -17.96 -11.81
CA THR A 205 -1.41 -17.87 -13.29
C THR A 205 -2.57 -17.01 -13.79
N THR A 206 -3.57 -16.79 -12.95
CA THR A 206 -4.79 -16.03 -13.29
C THR A 206 -4.67 -14.54 -12.94
N LEU A 207 -3.70 -14.18 -12.09
CA LEU A 207 -3.50 -12.81 -11.61
C LEU A 207 -2.94 -11.82 -12.66
N THR A 208 -2.46 -12.31 -13.79
CA THR A 208 -2.03 -11.49 -14.93
C THR A 208 -3.19 -10.99 -15.80
N GLY A 209 -4.44 -11.30 -15.42
CA GLY A 209 -5.65 -11.00 -16.16
C GLY A 209 -6.30 -9.63 -15.87
N PRO A 210 -7.62 -9.49 -16.14
CA PRO A 210 -8.35 -8.21 -16.14
C PRO A 210 -8.36 -7.43 -14.82
N VAL A 211 -8.12 -8.08 -13.66
CA VAL A 211 -8.04 -7.40 -12.35
C VAL A 211 -6.95 -6.33 -12.33
N GLY A 212 -5.83 -6.59 -12.99
CA GLY A 212 -4.75 -5.64 -13.13
C GLY A 212 -5.17 -4.32 -13.79
N TRP A 213 -6.06 -4.40 -14.75
CA TRP A 213 -6.56 -3.23 -15.48
C TRP A 213 -7.45 -2.33 -14.61
N SER A 214 -8.28 -2.93 -13.76
CA SER A 214 -9.24 -2.19 -12.93
C SER A 214 -8.55 -1.39 -11.83
N ILE A 215 -7.51 -1.93 -11.21
CA ILE A 215 -6.69 -1.21 -10.22
C ILE A 215 -5.80 -0.19 -10.91
N SER A 216 -5.37 -0.45 -12.16
CA SER A 216 -4.62 0.49 -12.98
C SER A 216 -5.34 1.82 -13.19
N ILE A 217 -6.67 1.84 -13.21
CA ILE A 217 -7.45 3.08 -13.37
C ILE A 217 -7.40 3.91 -12.08
N ALA A 218 -7.49 3.28 -10.90
CA ALA A 218 -7.28 3.98 -9.63
C ALA A 218 -5.88 4.60 -9.57
N TRP A 219 -4.87 3.91 -10.11
CA TRP A 219 -3.49 4.39 -10.17
C TRP A 219 -3.29 5.59 -11.11
N SER A 220 -3.94 5.61 -12.28
CA SER A 220 -3.77 6.72 -13.24
C SER A 220 -4.14 8.07 -12.65
N LEU A 221 -5.04 8.11 -11.67
CA LEU A 221 -5.37 9.33 -10.93
C LEU A 221 -4.19 9.82 -10.08
N PHE A 222 -3.34 8.92 -9.58
CA PHE A 222 -2.16 9.29 -8.76
C PHE A 222 -0.98 9.78 -9.60
N ASP A 223 -0.82 9.27 -10.81
CA ASP A 223 0.20 9.78 -11.72
C ASP A 223 -0.02 11.27 -12.02
N MET A 224 -1.28 11.72 -11.99
CA MET A 224 -1.64 13.13 -12.16
C MET A 224 -1.43 13.98 -10.89
N LEU A 225 -1.36 13.37 -9.70
CA LEU A 225 -1.24 14.08 -8.42
C LEU A 225 0.22 14.34 -7.99
N GLY A 226 1.18 13.84 -8.75
CA GLY A 226 2.60 14.11 -8.56
C GLY A 226 3.38 13.03 -7.81
N PRO A 227 4.71 13.18 -7.70
CA PRO A 227 5.64 12.12 -7.27
C PRO A 227 5.39 11.58 -5.86
N ALA A 228 4.99 12.43 -4.92
CA ALA A 228 4.74 12.02 -3.54
C ALA A 228 3.57 11.03 -3.43
N TYR A 229 2.55 11.16 -4.27
CA TYR A 229 1.42 10.25 -4.27
C TYR A 229 1.76 8.87 -4.81
N ARG A 230 2.75 8.75 -5.69
CA ARG A 230 3.24 7.45 -6.18
C ARG A 230 3.83 6.58 -5.07
N VAL A 231 4.35 7.21 -4.01
CA VAL A 231 4.82 6.52 -2.81
C VAL A 231 3.69 6.38 -1.80
N MET A 232 3.02 7.49 -1.48
CA MET A 232 2.02 7.52 -0.41
C MET A 232 0.87 6.55 -0.67
N PHE A 233 0.36 6.45 -1.90
CA PHE A 233 -0.78 5.58 -2.18
C PHE A 233 -0.47 4.10 -1.97
N PRO A 234 0.52 3.49 -2.67
CA PRO A 234 0.81 2.07 -2.47
C PRO A 234 1.29 1.78 -1.05
N ALA A 235 2.07 2.65 -0.42
CA ALA A 235 2.47 2.50 0.97
C ALA A 235 1.25 2.51 1.92
N THR A 236 0.30 3.42 1.73
CA THR A 236 -0.92 3.48 2.55
C THR A 236 -1.80 2.24 2.36
N VAL A 237 -1.97 1.78 1.13
CA VAL A 237 -2.73 0.55 0.82
C VAL A 237 -2.06 -0.67 1.44
N THR A 238 -0.73 -0.75 1.37
CA THR A 238 0.04 -1.84 1.97
C THR A 238 -0.05 -1.82 3.50
N ILE A 239 0.06 -0.64 4.14
CA ILE A 239 -0.09 -0.50 5.58
C ILE A 239 -1.50 -0.91 6.03
N ALA A 240 -2.54 -0.49 5.31
CA ALA A 240 -3.91 -0.88 5.59
C ALA A 240 -4.11 -2.41 5.48
N TYR A 241 -3.56 -3.04 4.44
CA TYR A 241 -3.51 -4.49 4.30
C TYR A 241 -2.79 -5.16 5.48
N MET A 242 -1.58 -4.68 5.82
CA MET A 242 -0.77 -5.25 6.91
C MET A 242 -1.50 -5.17 8.25
N ARG A 243 -2.25 -4.10 8.52
CA ARG A 243 -3.05 -3.95 9.73
C ARG A 243 -4.18 -4.99 9.78
N ILE A 244 -4.95 -5.12 8.70
CA ILE A 244 -6.02 -6.12 8.63
C ILE A 244 -5.46 -7.53 8.87
N LYS A 245 -4.34 -7.85 8.24
CA LYS A 245 -3.66 -9.14 8.43
C LYS A 245 -3.20 -9.33 9.87
N ALA A 246 -2.62 -8.32 10.50
CA ALA A 246 -2.13 -8.39 11.88
C ALA A 246 -3.27 -8.50 12.93
N ASP A 247 -4.46 -8.01 12.59
CA ASP A 247 -5.63 -8.05 13.46
C ASP A 247 -6.47 -9.34 13.28
N GLN A 248 -6.16 -10.18 12.28
CA GLN A 248 -6.83 -11.46 12.08
C GLN A 248 -6.19 -12.56 12.95
N SER A 249 -7.03 -13.46 13.47
CA SER A 249 -6.54 -14.64 14.16
C SER A 249 -5.83 -15.60 13.21
N ASP A 250 -4.87 -16.38 13.73
CA ASP A 250 -4.18 -17.44 12.97
C ASP A 250 -5.16 -18.45 12.36
N GLU A 251 -6.30 -18.67 12.99
CA GLU A 251 -7.36 -19.55 12.53
C GLU A 251 -8.02 -19.04 11.24
N THR A 252 -8.28 -17.73 11.16
CA THR A 252 -8.79 -17.08 9.94
C THR A 252 -7.77 -17.11 8.82
N LEU A 253 -6.49 -16.89 9.12
CA LEU A 253 -5.40 -16.96 8.15
C LEU A 253 -5.25 -18.39 7.60
N ASN A 254 -5.33 -19.42 8.44
CA ASN A 254 -5.25 -20.83 8.04
C ASN A 254 -6.43 -21.27 7.16
N SER A 255 -7.63 -20.75 7.40
CA SER A 255 -8.80 -21.03 6.54
C SER A 255 -8.67 -20.42 5.12
N LEU A 256 -7.80 -19.45 4.92
CA LEU A 256 -7.48 -18.89 3.61
C LEU A 256 -6.45 -19.73 2.84
N LEU A 257 -5.72 -20.57 3.57
CA LEU A 257 -4.62 -21.40 3.02
C LEU A 257 -5.11 -22.78 2.58
N SER A 258 -6.28 -23.21 3.02
CA SER A 258 -6.94 -24.49 2.66
C SER A 258 -7.83 -24.31 1.43
#